data_e81be8546344c1315f5cd4d5f07dd393
#
_entry.id   e81be8546344c1315f5cd4d5f07dd393
#
_cell.length_a   1.000
_cell.length_b   1.000
_cell.length_c   1.000
_cell.angle_alpha   90.00
_cell.angle_beta   90.00
_cell.angle_gamma   90.00
#
_symmetry.space_group_name_H-M   'P 1'
#
loop_
_entity.id
_entity.type
_entity.pdbx_description
1 polymer ?
#
loop_
_entity_poly.entity_id
_entity_poly.type
_entity_poly.pdbx_seq_one_letter_code
_entity_poly.pdbx_strand_id
1 'polypeptide(L)'
;MNAKALSISLLCFILLDAFTVLSQTSRPVYVGLVSITPTNSPVLAGVDGGYFKKYGLDVKPIVMAGSSTAIAAMLSGEVNLITIAASGVINAHLAGRDAVMIAGTINFAPYELIVARGIERIEDLKGKRVGIARFGGSADFLARWGLEKKGLKPGKDVVIMQIGGNPERLAAVSQGAIQATLLEQAFAYQARKGGFRSLLDYATIGLDYQHAGIGTTKSIVERNRELITRFMKALIEGTNRFKTDMAFGKKVIERHLKITDTHTINSAYEYYSSHTDFVPYVNLKGVKFILDGIGENNPKAKSLKPEDIGDNSILKEIEASGFVKQITGGR
;
A
#
# COMPACT_ATOMS: atom_id res chain seq x y z
N MET A 1 -72.52 -6.72 -7.26
CA MET A 1 -71.09 -6.37 -7.22
C MET A 1 -70.34 -7.52 -7.84
N ASN A 2 -69.74 -7.32 -9.00
CA ASN A 2 -69.23 -8.36 -9.88
C ASN A 2 -67.90 -8.95 -9.39
N ALA A 3 -67.82 -10.26 -9.23
CA ALA A 3 -66.63 -11.00 -8.83
C ALA A 3 -65.41 -10.78 -9.73
N LYS A 4 -65.56 -10.28 -10.95
CA LYS A 4 -64.51 -9.91 -11.89
C LYS A 4 -63.73 -8.62 -11.50
N ALA A 5 -64.34 -7.70 -10.76
CA ALA A 5 -63.69 -6.47 -10.30
C ALA A 5 -62.74 -6.74 -9.12
N LEU A 6 -63.02 -7.77 -8.31
CA LEU A 6 -62.20 -8.11 -7.15
C LEU A 6 -60.89 -8.84 -7.54
N SER A 7 -60.92 -9.60 -8.65
CA SER A 7 -59.74 -10.36 -9.13
C SER A 7 -58.70 -9.45 -9.78
N ILE A 8 -59.09 -8.32 -10.40
CA ILE A 8 -58.17 -7.39 -11.05
C ILE A 8 -57.45 -6.51 -10.01
N SER A 9 -58.15 -6.11 -8.93
CA SER A 9 -57.52 -5.37 -7.84
C SER A 9 -56.45 -6.18 -7.07
N LEU A 10 -56.63 -7.48 -6.91
CA LEU A 10 -55.70 -8.35 -6.20
C LEU A 10 -54.42 -8.61 -7.03
N LEU A 11 -54.56 -8.70 -8.37
CA LEU A 11 -53.44 -8.90 -9.27
C LEU A 11 -52.53 -7.66 -9.39
N CYS A 12 -53.09 -6.44 -9.30
CA CYS A 12 -52.33 -5.21 -9.29
C CYS A 12 -51.54 -5.00 -7.98
N PHE A 13 -51.99 -5.50 -6.83
CA PHE A 13 -51.25 -5.40 -5.57
C PHE A 13 -50.04 -6.34 -5.52
N ILE A 14 -50.11 -7.52 -6.15
CA ILE A 14 -49.00 -8.50 -6.17
C ILE A 14 -47.89 -8.04 -7.14
N LEU A 15 -48.22 -7.24 -8.15
CA LEU A 15 -47.23 -6.69 -9.10
C LEU A 15 -46.50 -5.42 -8.59
N LEU A 16 -47.00 -4.74 -7.56
CA LEU A 16 -46.31 -3.59 -6.97
C LEU A 16 -45.22 -3.98 -5.97
N ASP A 17 -45.32 -5.14 -5.32
CA ASP A 17 -44.29 -5.61 -4.39
C ASP A 17 -43.01 -6.18 -5.10
N ALA A 18 -43.11 -6.47 -6.41
CA ALA A 18 -41.98 -7.03 -7.17
C ALA A 18 -40.96 -5.94 -7.69
N PHE A 19 -41.26 -4.66 -7.55
CA PHE A 19 -40.43 -3.58 -8.10
C PHE A 19 -39.63 -2.78 -7.06
N THR A 20 -39.66 -3.15 -5.79
CA THR A 20 -38.82 -2.54 -4.75
C THR A 20 -37.63 -3.39 -4.40
N VAL A 21 -37.00 -4.09 -5.36
CA VAL A 21 -35.55 -4.34 -5.28
C VAL A 21 -34.86 -3.03 -5.61
N LEU A 22 -34.98 -2.08 -4.69
CA LEU A 22 -34.16 -0.87 -4.69
C LEU A 22 -32.70 -1.34 -4.78
N SER A 23 -32.08 -0.96 -5.88
CA SER A 23 -30.64 -0.86 -5.99
C SER A 23 -30.14 -0.17 -4.71
N GLN A 24 -29.78 -0.96 -3.70
CA GLN A 24 -29.06 -0.45 -2.55
C GLN A 24 -27.74 0.08 -3.14
N THR A 25 -27.68 1.37 -3.44
CA THR A 25 -26.43 2.03 -3.78
C THR A 25 -25.52 1.80 -2.59
N SER A 26 -24.63 0.81 -2.74
CA SER A 26 -23.64 0.50 -1.70
C SER A 26 -22.86 1.78 -1.41
N ARG A 27 -22.79 2.17 -0.14
CA ARG A 27 -22.00 3.34 0.23
C ARG A 27 -20.57 3.15 -0.32
N PRO A 28 -19.97 4.18 -0.92
CA PRO A 28 -18.61 4.08 -1.44
C PRO A 28 -17.65 3.62 -0.35
N VAL A 29 -16.73 2.72 -0.72
CA VAL A 29 -15.61 2.31 0.12
C VAL A 29 -14.41 3.15 -0.28
N TYR A 30 -14.09 4.14 0.51
CA TYR A 30 -12.95 5.01 0.26
C TYR A 30 -11.66 4.33 0.68
N VAL A 31 -10.67 4.29 -0.24
CA VAL A 31 -9.33 3.72 0.00
C VAL A 31 -8.28 4.82 -0.17
N GLY A 32 -7.66 5.23 0.93
CA GLY A 32 -6.58 6.21 0.90
C GLY A 32 -5.28 5.60 0.36
N LEU A 33 -4.72 6.17 -0.70
CA LEU A 33 -3.42 5.80 -1.27
C LEU A 33 -2.36 6.78 -0.77
N VAL A 34 -1.39 6.32 0.04
CA VAL A 34 -0.36 7.20 0.64
C VAL A 34 0.68 7.72 -0.35
N SER A 35 0.68 7.20 -1.58
CA SER A 35 1.58 7.62 -2.67
C SER A 35 0.99 7.23 -4.02
N ILE A 36 1.52 7.81 -5.10
CA ILE A 36 1.21 7.40 -6.48
C ILE A 36 2.43 6.61 -6.98
N THR A 37 2.43 5.30 -6.73
CA THR A 37 3.53 4.40 -7.12
C THR A 37 2.99 3.03 -7.53
N PRO A 38 3.76 2.22 -8.26
CA PRO A 38 3.34 0.87 -8.65
C PRO A 38 3.04 -0.07 -7.47
N THR A 39 3.45 0.28 -6.24
CA THR A 39 3.11 -0.49 -5.02
C THR A 39 1.60 -0.57 -4.78
N ASN A 40 0.83 0.35 -5.34
CA ASN A 40 -0.63 0.36 -5.26
C ASN A 40 -1.31 -0.44 -6.37
N SER A 41 -0.55 -1.06 -7.29
CA SER A 41 -1.10 -1.82 -8.43
C SER A 41 -2.12 -2.88 -8.03
N PRO A 42 -2.00 -3.62 -6.91
CA PRO A 42 -3.04 -4.57 -6.50
C PRO A 42 -4.43 -3.93 -6.32
N VAL A 43 -4.50 -2.78 -5.65
CA VAL A 43 -5.77 -2.04 -5.46
C VAL A 43 -6.26 -1.46 -6.78
N LEU A 44 -5.36 -0.83 -7.54
CA LEU A 44 -5.70 -0.17 -8.81
C LEU A 44 -6.14 -1.18 -9.86
N ALA A 45 -5.52 -2.37 -9.91
CA ALA A 45 -5.95 -3.48 -10.75
C ALA A 45 -7.33 -4.01 -10.36
N GLY A 46 -7.63 -4.06 -9.06
CA GLY A 46 -8.96 -4.39 -8.56
C GLY A 46 -10.04 -3.41 -9.03
N VAL A 47 -9.72 -2.11 -9.08
CA VAL A 47 -10.61 -1.04 -9.58
C VAL A 47 -10.76 -1.14 -11.11
N ASP A 48 -9.65 -1.12 -11.84
CA ASP A 48 -9.64 -1.10 -13.32
C ASP A 48 -10.21 -2.38 -13.94
N GLY A 49 -10.00 -3.52 -13.27
CA GLY A 49 -10.56 -4.81 -13.67
C GLY A 49 -12.03 -5.01 -13.27
N GLY A 50 -12.63 -4.07 -12.54
CA GLY A 50 -14.01 -4.15 -12.08
C GLY A 50 -14.24 -5.20 -10.98
N TYR A 51 -13.17 -5.73 -10.35
CA TYR A 51 -13.31 -6.81 -9.37
C TYR A 51 -14.01 -6.35 -8.09
N PHE A 52 -13.79 -5.14 -7.62
CA PHE A 52 -14.54 -4.62 -6.49
C PHE A 52 -16.05 -4.55 -6.77
N LYS A 53 -16.43 -4.10 -7.97
CA LYS A 53 -17.84 -4.09 -8.40
C LYS A 53 -18.44 -5.49 -8.49
N LYS A 54 -17.67 -6.49 -8.97
CA LYS A 54 -18.04 -7.90 -8.98
C LYS A 54 -18.46 -8.40 -7.59
N TYR A 55 -17.82 -7.90 -6.54
CA TYR A 55 -18.13 -8.21 -5.14
C TYR A 55 -19.07 -7.20 -4.48
N GLY A 56 -19.78 -6.38 -5.27
CA GLY A 56 -20.76 -5.41 -4.76
C GLY A 56 -20.15 -4.25 -3.99
N LEU A 57 -18.89 -3.87 -4.28
CA LEU A 57 -18.20 -2.77 -3.63
C LEU A 57 -17.94 -1.64 -4.63
N ASP A 58 -18.34 -0.41 -4.29
CA ASP A 58 -17.97 0.81 -5.03
C ASP A 58 -16.70 1.39 -4.42
N VAL A 59 -15.54 0.86 -4.80
CA VAL A 59 -14.23 1.30 -4.27
C VAL A 59 -13.78 2.59 -4.97
N LYS A 60 -13.45 3.61 -4.16
CA LYS A 60 -12.96 4.92 -4.61
C LYS A 60 -11.56 5.18 -4.03
N PRO A 61 -10.49 5.03 -4.82
CA PRO A 61 -9.15 5.41 -4.39
C PRO A 61 -9.02 6.93 -4.25
N ILE A 62 -8.40 7.39 -3.15
CA ILE A 62 -8.11 8.81 -2.87
C ILE A 62 -6.63 8.94 -2.56
N VAL A 63 -5.92 9.76 -3.32
CA VAL A 63 -4.49 10.02 -3.08
C VAL A 63 -4.33 10.95 -1.88
N MET A 64 -3.47 10.56 -0.97
CA MET A 64 -3.17 11.26 0.27
C MET A 64 -1.68 11.61 0.39
N ALA A 65 -1.38 12.71 1.06
CA ALA A 65 -0.01 13.20 1.21
C ALA A 65 0.74 12.45 2.33
N GLY A 66 0.93 11.13 2.17
CA GLY A 66 1.73 10.28 3.06
C GLY A 66 0.96 9.65 4.23
N SER A 67 1.68 8.83 5.00
CA SER A 67 1.09 7.92 5.99
C SER A 67 0.33 8.62 7.12
N SER A 68 0.85 9.72 7.66
CA SER A 68 0.21 10.42 8.78
C SER A 68 -1.16 11.01 8.40
N THR A 69 -1.27 11.58 7.19
CA THR A 69 -2.55 12.10 6.66
C THR A 69 -3.55 10.96 6.45
N ALA A 70 -3.10 9.85 5.85
CA ALA A 70 -3.95 8.69 5.60
C ALA A 70 -4.46 8.05 6.91
N ILE A 71 -3.59 7.93 7.94
CA ILE A 71 -3.98 7.43 9.27
C ILE A 71 -5.01 8.36 9.90
N ALA A 72 -4.81 9.69 9.86
CA ALA A 72 -5.75 10.63 10.42
C ALA A 72 -7.13 10.50 9.76
N ALA A 73 -7.19 10.45 8.42
CA ALA A 73 -8.44 10.26 7.67
C ALA A 73 -9.11 8.90 7.93
N MET A 74 -8.34 7.84 8.14
CA MET A 74 -8.86 6.52 8.52
C MET A 74 -9.46 6.55 9.94
N LEU A 75 -8.78 7.17 10.87
CA LEU A 75 -9.25 7.26 12.27
C LEU A 75 -10.45 8.19 12.44
N SER A 76 -10.59 9.24 11.59
CA SER A 76 -11.79 10.10 11.55
C SER A 76 -12.97 9.44 10.83
N GLY A 77 -12.75 8.34 10.10
CA GLY A 77 -13.78 7.65 9.32
C GLY A 77 -14.02 8.25 7.93
N GLU A 78 -13.19 9.21 7.49
CA GLU A 78 -13.25 9.76 6.13
C GLU A 78 -12.90 8.71 5.06
N VAL A 79 -11.98 7.78 5.39
CA VAL A 79 -11.67 6.62 4.57
C VAL A 79 -11.80 5.33 5.38
N ASN A 80 -12.20 4.25 4.70
CA ASN A 80 -12.41 2.96 5.35
C ASN A 80 -11.12 2.15 5.47
N LEU A 81 -10.29 2.24 4.43
CA LEU A 81 -9.06 1.49 4.24
C LEU A 81 -7.98 2.43 3.73
N ILE A 82 -6.72 2.09 4.00
CA ILE A 82 -5.57 2.83 3.46
C ILE A 82 -4.52 1.87 2.93
N THR A 83 -3.80 2.25 1.88
CA THR A 83 -2.54 1.57 1.55
C THR A 83 -1.45 2.18 2.42
N ILE A 84 -0.69 1.34 3.14
CA ILE A 84 0.27 1.83 4.12
C ILE A 84 1.38 0.81 4.38
N ALA A 85 2.52 1.31 4.85
CA ALA A 85 3.61 0.48 5.36
C ALA A 85 3.40 0.11 6.84
N ALA A 86 3.98 -1.02 7.26
CA ALA A 86 3.90 -1.43 8.67
C ALA A 86 4.50 -0.40 9.63
N SER A 87 5.56 0.32 9.23
CA SER A 87 6.13 1.40 10.05
C SER A 87 5.10 2.48 10.42
N GLY A 88 4.21 2.83 9.48
CA GLY A 88 3.13 3.79 9.75
C GLY A 88 2.09 3.25 10.74
N VAL A 89 1.69 1.98 10.58
CA VAL A 89 0.75 1.32 11.50
C VAL A 89 1.37 1.16 12.89
N ILE A 90 2.63 0.75 12.98
CA ILE A 90 3.37 0.64 14.25
C ILE A 90 3.38 1.99 14.96
N ASN A 91 3.73 3.07 14.27
CA ASN A 91 3.76 4.41 14.87
C ASN A 91 2.37 4.88 15.34
N ALA A 92 1.31 4.55 14.59
CA ALA A 92 -0.06 4.82 15.02
C ALA A 92 -0.41 4.04 16.29
N HIS A 93 -0.05 2.75 16.34
CA HIS A 93 -0.27 1.88 17.50
C HIS A 93 0.49 2.39 18.75
N LEU A 94 1.76 2.78 18.58
CA LEU A 94 2.57 3.39 19.66
C LEU A 94 1.99 4.71 20.17
N ALA A 95 1.24 5.42 19.34
CA ALA A 95 0.49 6.60 19.71
C ALA A 95 -0.90 6.28 20.32
N GLY A 96 -1.18 5.00 20.63
CA GLY A 96 -2.44 4.55 21.24
C GLY A 96 -3.62 4.55 20.25
N ARG A 97 -3.36 4.45 18.93
CA ARG A 97 -4.40 4.42 17.91
C ARG A 97 -4.78 2.99 17.55
N ASP A 98 -6.06 2.78 17.26
CA ASP A 98 -6.60 1.50 16.81
C ASP A 98 -6.31 1.29 15.32
N ALA A 99 -5.10 0.86 14.97
CA ALA A 99 -4.66 0.62 13.60
C ALA A 99 -4.11 -0.80 13.46
N VAL A 100 -4.46 -1.48 12.35
CA VAL A 100 -4.01 -2.85 12.03
C VAL A 100 -3.83 -3.00 10.53
N MET A 101 -2.85 -3.80 10.10
CA MET A 101 -2.73 -4.26 8.71
C MET A 101 -3.51 -5.55 8.52
N ILE A 102 -4.29 -5.63 7.46
CA ILE A 102 -5.12 -6.79 7.11
C ILE A 102 -4.70 -7.45 5.79
N ALA A 103 -3.76 -6.86 5.08
CA ALA A 103 -3.07 -7.46 3.94
C ALA A 103 -1.68 -6.85 3.77
N GLY A 104 -0.73 -7.65 3.26
CA GLY A 104 0.60 -7.23 2.85
C GLY A 104 0.76 -7.43 1.34
N THR A 105 0.74 -6.34 0.58
CA THR A 105 0.82 -6.41 -0.89
C THR A 105 2.25 -6.35 -1.41
N ILE A 106 3.17 -5.73 -0.68
CA ILE A 106 4.60 -5.65 -1.00
C ILE A 106 5.39 -6.00 0.26
N ASN A 107 6.02 -7.17 0.25
CA ASN A 107 6.66 -7.82 1.40
C ASN A 107 8.20 -7.69 1.40
N PHE A 108 8.73 -6.66 0.75
CA PHE A 108 10.15 -6.30 0.70
C PHE A 108 10.29 -4.78 0.63
N ALA A 109 11.52 -4.24 0.68
CA ALA A 109 11.78 -2.80 0.65
C ALA A 109 12.15 -2.34 -0.78
N PRO A 110 11.21 -1.84 -1.61
CA PRO A 110 11.44 -1.47 -3.01
C PRO A 110 12.14 -0.11 -3.15
N TYR A 111 13.16 0.15 -2.34
CA TYR A 111 13.87 1.43 -2.29
C TYR A 111 15.32 1.33 -2.67
N GLU A 112 15.80 2.36 -3.33
CA GLU A 112 17.22 2.61 -3.51
C GLU A 112 17.61 3.94 -2.85
N LEU A 113 18.79 3.97 -2.22
CA LEU A 113 19.39 5.20 -1.72
C LEU A 113 20.08 5.91 -2.90
N ILE A 114 19.39 6.85 -3.47
CA ILE A 114 19.90 7.68 -4.57
C ILE A 114 20.62 8.90 -4.01
N VAL A 115 21.80 9.21 -4.59
CA VAL A 115 22.65 10.29 -4.12
C VAL A 115 22.98 11.30 -5.22
N ALA A 116 23.21 12.54 -4.80
CA ALA A 116 23.69 13.60 -5.67
C ALA A 116 25.10 13.30 -6.20
N ARG A 117 25.47 13.96 -7.30
CA ARG A 117 26.82 13.83 -7.88
C ARG A 117 27.89 14.23 -6.85
N GLY A 118 29.00 13.51 -6.83
CA GLY A 118 30.09 13.73 -5.89
C GLY A 118 29.94 13.01 -4.54
N ILE A 119 28.85 12.30 -4.32
CA ILE A 119 28.70 11.38 -3.18
C ILE A 119 28.99 9.96 -3.70
N GLU A 120 30.04 9.33 -3.16
CA GLU A 120 30.46 8.00 -3.63
C GLU A 120 30.16 6.88 -2.65
N ARG A 121 30.03 7.19 -1.38
CA ARG A 121 29.77 6.26 -0.27
C ARG A 121 28.85 6.91 0.76
N ILE A 122 28.20 6.09 1.58
CA ILE A 122 27.18 6.58 2.54
C ILE A 122 27.83 7.50 3.58
N GLU A 123 29.06 7.25 3.94
CA GLU A 123 29.82 8.07 4.91
C GLU A 123 30.01 9.53 4.46
N ASP A 124 30.02 9.80 3.13
CA ASP A 124 30.13 11.14 2.56
C ASP A 124 28.85 11.98 2.82
N LEU A 125 27.78 11.34 3.31
CA LEU A 125 26.54 12.02 3.73
C LEU A 125 26.69 12.76 5.07
N LYS A 126 27.82 12.65 5.77
CA LYS A 126 28.04 13.40 7.02
C LYS A 126 27.94 14.90 6.77
N GLY A 127 27.13 15.61 7.55
CA GLY A 127 26.84 17.04 7.38
C GLY A 127 25.89 17.36 6.22
N LYS A 128 25.33 16.35 5.53
CA LYS A 128 24.46 16.54 4.36
C LYS A 128 22.98 16.37 4.73
N ARG A 129 22.13 16.65 3.74
CA ARG A 129 20.66 16.57 3.85
C ARG A 129 20.16 15.34 3.12
N VAL A 130 19.35 14.53 3.80
CA VAL A 130 18.65 13.36 3.24
C VAL A 130 17.15 13.62 3.23
N GLY A 131 16.55 13.54 2.05
CA GLY A 131 15.12 13.75 1.85
C GLY A 131 14.31 12.48 2.08
N ILE A 132 13.20 12.61 2.80
CA ILE A 132 12.21 11.55 3.03
C ILE A 132 10.82 12.04 2.66
N ALA A 133 9.84 11.10 2.59
CA ALA A 133 8.44 11.46 2.33
C ALA A 133 7.81 12.17 3.53
N ARG A 134 7.67 11.46 4.64
CA ARG A 134 7.15 11.92 5.94
C ARG A 134 7.86 11.16 7.04
N PHE A 135 8.01 11.81 8.21
CA PHE A 135 8.52 11.12 9.40
C PHE A 135 7.62 9.95 9.79
N GLY A 136 8.23 8.86 10.22
CA GLY A 136 7.57 7.62 10.64
C GLY A 136 7.10 6.72 9.48
N GLY A 137 7.29 7.11 8.21
CA GLY A 137 7.02 6.26 7.05
C GLY A 137 8.22 5.38 6.66
N SER A 138 8.04 4.50 5.63
CA SER A 138 9.08 3.59 5.16
C SER A 138 10.38 4.30 4.76
N ALA A 139 10.30 5.40 4.02
CA ALA A 139 11.48 6.13 3.58
C ALA A 139 12.26 6.73 4.76
N ASP A 140 11.58 7.17 5.83
CA ASP A 140 12.24 7.64 7.06
C ASP A 140 12.91 6.49 7.80
N PHE A 141 12.16 5.40 8.03
CA PHE A 141 12.69 4.22 8.71
C PHE A 141 13.94 3.66 8.01
N LEU A 142 13.84 3.40 6.70
CA LEU A 142 14.94 2.82 5.94
C LEU A 142 16.11 3.77 5.76
N ALA A 143 15.89 5.09 5.64
CA ALA A 143 16.97 6.09 5.60
C ALA A 143 17.76 6.04 6.91
N ARG A 144 17.07 6.09 8.05
CA ARG A 144 17.73 6.04 9.38
C ARG A 144 18.49 4.73 9.55
N TRP A 145 17.82 3.60 9.32
CA TRP A 145 18.43 2.28 9.42
C TRP A 145 19.69 2.14 8.55
N GLY A 146 19.63 2.56 7.27
CA GLY A 146 20.77 2.48 6.37
C GLY A 146 21.94 3.38 6.79
N LEU A 147 21.67 4.59 7.28
CA LEU A 147 22.68 5.52 7.81
C LEU A 147 23.32 4.95 9.09
N GLU A 148 22.52 4.45 10.03
CA GLU A 148 22.99 3.88 11.30
C GLU A 148 23.86 2.64 11.09
N LYS A 149 23.51 1.75 10.13
CA LYS A 149 24.35 0.60 9.75
C LYS A 149 25.73 0.99 9.19
N LYS A 150 25.87 2.24 8.77
CA LYS A 150 27.15 2.83 8.29
C LYS A 150 27.77 3.81 9.29
N GLY A 151 27.31 3.77 10.55
CA GLY A 151 27.88 4.55 11.65
C GLY A 151 27.50 6.03 11.65
N LEU A 152 26.58 6.47 10.80
CA LEU A 152 26.04 7.84 10.79
C LEU A 152 24.81 7.93 11.70
N LYS A 153 24.72 8.98 12.50
CA LYS A 153 23.59 9.23 13.41
C LYS A 153 22.59 10.20 12.75
N PRO A 154 21.39 9.73 12.31
CA PRO A 154 20.37 10.58 11.74
C PRO A 154 19.91 11.66 12.74
N GLY A 155 19.80 12.91 12.26
CA GLY A 155 19.47 14.06 13.12
C GLY A 155 20.67 14.70 13.81
N LYS A 156 21.83 14.02 13.88
CA LYS A 156 23.08 14.56 14.40
C LYS A 156 24.14 14.71 13.30
N ASP A 157 24.50 13.60 12.65
CA ASP A 157 25.50 13.58 11.58
C ASP A 157 24.89 13.90 10.22
N VAL A 158 23.60 13.66 10.04
CA VAL A 158 22.85 13.84 8.78
C VAL A 158 21.52 14.52 9.09
N VAL A 159 21.18 15.56 8.32
CA VAL A 159 19.89 16.26 8.46
C VAL A 159 18.82 15.49 7.69
N ILE A 160 17.77 15.03 8.35
CA ILE A 160 16.63 14.39 7.70
C ILE A 160 15.55 15.44 7.42
N MET A 161 15.09 15.53 6.16
CA MET A 161 14.11 16.53 5.71
C MET A 161 12.87 15.90 5.09
N GLN A 162 11.70 16.34 5.48
CA GLN A 162 10.46 15.99 4.79
C GLN A 162 10.36 16.80 3.49
N ILE A 163 10.30 16.08 2.36
CA ILE A 163 10.23 16.69 1.02
C ILE A 163 8.88 16.40 0.35
N GLY A 164 8.35 15.16 0.52
CA GLY A 164 7.13 14.75 -0.16
C GLY A 164 7.26 13.41 -0.87
N GLY A 165 6.46 13.17 -1.90
CA GLY A 165 6.44 11.94 -2.69
C GLY A 165 7.73 11.66 -3.47
N ASN A 166 7.75 10.58 -4.23
CA ASN A 166 8.93 10.23 -5.05
C ASN A 166 9.27 11.32 -6.09
N PRO A 167 8.29 11.93 -6.82
CA PRO A 167 8.59 12.99 -7.79
C PRO A 167 9.28 14.19 -7.15
N GLU A 168 8.77 14.67 -6.01
CA GLU A 168 9.31 15.83 -5.30
C GLU A 168 10.72 15.56 -4.76
N ARG A 169 10.97 14.34 -4.26
CA ARG A 169 12.29 13.93 -3.79
C ARG A 169 13.29 13.80 -4.93
N LEU A 170 12.87 13.24 -6.08
CA LEU A 170 13.71 13.20 -7.28
C LEU A 170 14.07 14.61 -7.76
N ALA A 171 13.11 15.52 -7.81
CA ALA A 171 13.37 16.91 -8.17
C ALA A 171 14.33 17.58 -7.18
N ALA A 172 14.14 17.38 -5.86
CA ALA A 172 14.98 17.97 -4.83
C ALA A 172 16.45 17.50 -4.90
N VAL A 173 16.70 16.20 -5.16
CA VAL A 173 18.08 15.71 -5.33
C VAL A 173 18.68 16.19 -6.64
N SER A 174 17.88 16.30 -7.71
CA SER A 174 18.34 16.80 -9.01
C SER A 174 18.75 18.27 -8.96
N GLN A 175 18.06 19.08 -8.14
CA GLN A 175 18.35 20.51 -7.93
C GLN A 175 19.43 20.76 -6.86
N GLY A 176 19.95 19.70 -6.20
CA GLY A 176 20.93 19.83 -5.12
C GLY A 176 20.35 20.35 -3.80
N ALA A 177 19.04 20.47 -3.68
CA ALA A 177 18.38 20.87 -2.43
C ALA A 177 18.61 19.86 -1.31
N ILE A 178 18.74 18.57 -1.65
CA ILE A 178 19.17 17.48 -0.79
C ILE A 178 20.29 16.69 -1.48
N GLN A 179 21.13 15.98 -0.70
CA GLN A 179 22.24 15.22 -1.24
C GLN A 179 21.98 13.72 -1.35
N ALA A 180 20.94 13.23 -0.69
CA ALA A 180 20.47 11.86 -0.85
C ALA A 180 18.96 11.75 -0.60
N THR A 181 18.37 10.70 -1.13
CA THR A 181 16.98 10.34 -0.87
C THR A 181 16.74 8.86 -1.15
N LEU A 182 15.71 8.29 -0.55
CA LEU A 182 15.19 6.99 -0.95
C LEU A 182 14.15 7.16 -2.04
N LEU A 183 14.31 6.47 -3.16
CA LEU A 183 13.31 6.41 -4.22
C LEU A 183 12.86 4.97 -4.43
N GLU A 184 11.56 4.79 -4.66
CA GLU A 184 11.03 3.51 -5.09
C GLU A 184 11.50 3.18 -6.51
N GLN A 185 11.55 1.89 -6.85
CA GLN A 185 12.20 1.32 -8.02
C GLN A 185 11.98 2.11 -9.32
N ALA A 186 10.75 2.49 -9.67
CA ALA A 186 10.46 3.21 -10.92
C ALA A 186 11.13 4.59 -10.97
N PHE A 187 11.16 5.31 -9.84
CA PHE A 187 11.79 6.62 -9.73
C PHE A 187 13.31 6.52 -9.54
N ALA A 188 13.79 5.48 -8.86
CA ALA A 188 15.21 5.15 -8.77
C ALA A 188 15.79 4.85 -10.15
N TYR A 189 15.05 4.09 -10.98
CA TYR A 189 15.42 3.84 -12.38
C TYR A 189 15.53 5.15 -13.17
N GLN A 190 14.57 6.07 -13.05
CA GLN A 190 14.63 7.39 -13.69
C GLN A 190 15.84 8.20 -13.20
N ALA A 191 16.13 8.19 -11.90
CA ALA A 191 17.28 8.85 -11.33
C ALA A 191 18.60 8.31 -11.94
N ARG A 192 18.77 6.99 -12.02
CA ARG A 192 19.96 6.37 -12.63
C ARG A 192 20.11 6.73 -14.11
N LYS A 193 19.00 6.76 -14.88
CA LYS A 193 19.03 7.28 -16.27
C LYS A 193 19.47 8.75 -16.32
N GLY A 194 19.15 9.55 -15.31
CA GLY A 194 19.60 10.94 -15.14
C GLY A 194 21.06 11.09 -14.66
N GLY A 195 21.79 9.98 -14.49
CA GLY A 195 23.20 9.98 -14.07
C GLY A 195 23.42 10.09 -12.55
N PHE A 196 22.37 9.87 -11.74
CA PHE A 196 22.49 9.74 -10.30
C PHE A 196 22.93 8.32 -9.93
N ARG A 197 23.68 8.20 -8.81
CA ARG A 197 24.14 6.90 -8.31
C ARG A 197 23.17 6.36 -7.26
N SER A 198 22.98 5.03 -7.28
CA SER A 198 22.40 4.27 -6.19
C SER A 198 23.52 3.72 -5.32
N LEU A 199 23.54 4.04 -4.03
CA LEU A 199 24.55 3.53 -3.07
C LEU A 199 24.07 2.29 -2.32
N LEU A 200 22.75 2.08 -2.24
CA LEU A 200 22.16 0.93 -1.57
C LEU A 200 20.81 0.61 -2.21
N ASP A 201 20.67 -0.63 -2.63
CA ASP A 201 19.38 -1.20 -3.04
C ASP A 201 18.87 -2.11 -1.92
N TYR A 202 17.82 -1.65 -1.23
CA TYR A 202 17.24 -2.35 -0.09
C TYR A 202 16.52 -3.66 -0.47
N ALA A 203 16.10 -3.80 -1.73
CA ALA A 203 15.48 -5.03 -2.20
C ALA A 203 16.48 -6.19 -2.33
N THR A 204 17.77 -5.87 -2.54
CA THR A 204 18.81 -6.89 -2.80
C THR A 204 19.55 -7.37 -1.55
N ILE A 205 19.38 -6.69 -0.41
CA ILE A 205 20.12 -7.00 0.82
C ILE A 205 19.41 -7.98 1.74
N GLY A 206 18.32 -8.61 1.27
CA GLY A 206 17.65 -9.72 1.97
C GLY A 206 16.89 -9.29 3.24
N LEU A 207 16.39 -8.05 3.28
CA LEU A 207 15.57 -7.60 4.41
C LEU A 207 14.16 -8.21 4.33
N ASP A 208 13.74 -8.90 5.37
CA ASP A 208 12.32 -9.07 5.63
C ASP A 208 11.71 -7.69 5.94
N TYR A 209 10.79 -7.24 5.10
CA TYR A 209 10.20 -5.91 5.26
C TYR A 209 8.75 -5.88 4.81
N GLN A 210 7.85 -5.32 5.63
CA GLN A 210 6.47 -5.10 5.24
C GLN A 210 6.30 -3.66 4.72
N HIS A 211 6.49 -3.48 3.40
CA HIS A 211 6.48 -2.16 2.79
C HIS A 211 5.09 -1.61 2.54
N ALA A 212 4.24 -2.35 1.85
CA ALA A 212 2.89 -1.89 1.52
C ALA A 212 1.85 -2.98 1.78
N GLY A 213 0.68 -2.53 2.17
CA GLY A 213 -0.45 -3.39 2.43
C GLY A 213 -1.70 -2.58 2.69
N ILE A 214 -2.76 -3.24 3.11
CA ILE A 214 -4.01 -2.61 3.47
C ILE A 214 -4.08 -2.45 4.97
N GLY A 215 -4.20 -1.21 5.42
CA GLY A 215 -4.44 -0.85 6.81
C GLY A 215 -5.88 -0.41 7.05
N THR A 216 -6.36 -0.67 8.25
CA THR A 216 -7.67 -0.24 8.76
C THR A 216 -7.62 -0.18 10.29
N THR A 217 -8.78 -0.09 10.96
CA THR A 217 -8.88 -0.23 12.42
C THR A 217 -9.40 -1.61 12.80
N LYS A 218 -8.99 -2.15 13.95
CA LYS A 218 -9.53 -3.42 14.49
C LYS A 218 -11.05 -3.35 14.60
N SER A 219 -11.57 -2.21 15.04
CA SER A 219 -13.00 -1.95 15.17
C SER A 219 -13.76 -2.00 13.83
N ILE A 220 -13.13 -1.60 12.71
CA ILE A 220 -13.71 -1.76 11.36
C ILE A 220 -13.71 -3.24 10.96
N VAL A 221 -12.63 -3.97 11.21
CA VAL A 221 -12.55 -5.42 10.91
C VAL A 221 -13.66 -6.18 11.63
N GLU A 222 -13.84 -5.92 12.91
CA GLU A 222 -14.86 -6.60 13.73
C GLU A 222 -16.28 -6.29 13.26
N ARG A 223 -16.60 -5.02 13.03
CA ARG A 223 -17.96 -4.58 12.67
C ARG A 223 -18.32 -4.83 11.20
N ASN A 224 -17.33 -4.93 10.30
CA ASN A 224 -17.55 -5.01 8.85
C ASN A 224 -16.81 -6.19 8.22
N ARG A 225 -16.68 -7.32 8.93
CA ARG A 225 -15.91 -8.49 8.49
C ARG A 225 -16.30 -8.96 7.07
N GLU A 226 -17.60 -8.98 6.76
CA GLU A 226 -18.08 -9.37 5.43
C GLU A 226 -17.60 -8.42 4.33
N LEU A 227 -17.66 -7.09 4.56
CA LEU A 227 -17.15 -6.09 3.62
C LEU A 227 -15.64 -6.29 3.38
N ILE A 228 -14.87 -6.50 4.45
CA ILE A 228 -13.42 -6.75 4.35
C ILE A 228 -13.15 -8.05 3.58
N THR A 229 -13.90 -9.11 3.84
CA THR A 229 -13.75 -10.38 3.10
C THR A 229 -14.01 -10.21 1.61
N ARG A 230 -15.08 -9.48 1.22
CA ARG A 230 -15.37 -9.17 -0.18
C ARG A 230 -14.28 -8.30 -0.82
N PHE A 231 -13.76 -7.32 -0.06
CA PHE A 231 -12.65 -6.49 -0.50
C PHE A 231 -11.39 -7.32 -0.76
N MET A 232 -11.02 -8.23 0.15
CA MET A 232 -9.86 -9.11 0.00
C MET A 232 -9.99 -10.06 -1.19
N LYS A 233 -11.18 -10.63 -1.43
CA LYS A 233 -11.42 -11.46 -2.62
C LYS A 233 -11.21 -10.67 -3.92
N ALA A 234 -11.74 -9.45 -4.00
CA ALA A 234 -11.54 -8.56 -5.14
C ALA A 234 -10.06 -8.17 -5.33
N LEU A 235 -9.35 -7.91 -4.24
CA LEU A 235 -7.92 -7.60 -4.23
C LEU A 235 -7.10 -8.76 -4.79
N ILE A 236 -7.37 -10.00 -4.36
CA ILE A 236 -6.71 -11.22 -4.84
C ILE A 236 -6.96 -11.42 -6.35
N GLU A 237 -8.19 -11.27 -6.84
CA GLU A 237 -8.47 -11.37 -8.29
C GLU A 237 -7.79 -10.28 -9.09
N GLY A 238 -7.83 -9.04 -8.62
CA GLY A 238 -7.14 -7.91 -9.26
C GLY A 238 -5.62 -8.14 -9.32
N THR A 239 -5.04 -8.62 -8.23
CA THR A 239 -3.62 -8.98 -8.14
C THR A 239 -3.27 -10.12 -9.10
N ASN A 240 -4.10 -11.18 -9.16
CA ASN A 240 -3.89 -12.29 -10.08
C ASN A 240 -3.87 -11.79 -11.53
N ARG A 241 -4.84 -10.96 -11.94
CA ARG A 241 -4.86 -10.41 -13.29
C ARG A 241 -3.68 -9.49 -13.56
N PHE A 242 -3.30 -8.64 -12.62
CA PHE A 242 -2.11 -7.78 -12.74
C PHE A 242 -0.85 -8.61 -13.03
N LYS A 243 -0.69 -9.75 -12.35
CA LYS A 243 0.47 -10.64 -12.51
C LYS A 243 0.45 -11.45 -13.81
N THR A 244 -0.71 -11.88 -14.27
CA THR A 244 -0.85 -12.87 -15.36
C THR A 244 -1.21 -12.26 -16.71
N ASP A 245 -1.74 -11.03 -16.73
CA ASP A 245 -2.07 -10.28 -17.93
C ASP A 245 -1.15 -9.06 -18.06
N MET A 246 -0.02 -9.24 -18.76
CA MET A 246 1.00 -8.20 -18.93
C MET A 246 0.44 -6.92 -19.56
N ALA A 247 -0.43 -7.04 -20.58
CA ALA A 247 -1.01 -5.89 -21.25
C ALA A 247 -1.90 -5.08 -20.29
N PHE A 248 -2.71 -5.76 -19.49
CA PHE A 248 -3.53 -5.14 -18.47
C PHE A 248 -2.67 -4.50 -17.36
N GLY A 249 -1.67 -5.22 -16.85
CA GLY A 249 -0.81 -4.72 -15.77
C GLY A 249 -0.03 -3.46 -16.16
N LYS A 250 0.53 -3.42 -17.38
CA LYS A 250 1.20 -2.24 -17.93
C LYS A 250 0.24 -1.06 -18.07
N LYS A 251 -1.00 -1.31 -18.54
CA LYS A 251 -2.03 -0.28 -18.68
C LYS A 251 -2.46 0.31 -17.32
N VAL A 252 -2.52 -0.51 -16.27
CA VAL A 252 -2.77 -0.03 -14.89
C VAL A 252 -1.66 0.93 -14.45
N ILE A 253 -0.39 0.56 -14.66
CA ILE A 253 0.76 1.41 -14.31
C ILE A 253 0.71 2.73 -15.10
N GLU A 254 0.59 2.67 -16.43
CA GLU A 254 0.52 3.83 -17.31
C GLU A 254 -0.56 4.83 -16.87
N ARG A 255 -1.80 4.32 -16.71
CA ARG A 255 -2.97 5.14 -16.36
C ARG A 255 -2.80 5.89 -15.05
N HIS A 256 -2.34 5.20 -14.01
CA HIS A 256 -2.35 5.74 -12.64
C HIS A 256 -1.09 6.52 -12.30
N LEU A 257 0.06 6.16 -12.86
CA LEU A 257 1.32 6.88 -12.62
C LEU A 257 1.55 8.03 -13.61
N LYS A 258 0.77 8.09 -14.69
CA LYS A 258 0.96 9.07 -15.79
C LYS A 258 2.38 9.04 -16.37
N ILE A 259 3.00 7.86 -16.41
CA ILE A 259 4.30 7.62 -17.03
C ILE A 259 4.04 7.23 -18.49
N THR A 260 4.72 7.90 -19.42
CA THR A 260 4.63 7.63 -20.87
C THR A 260 5.83 6.88 -21.42
N ASP A 261 6.94 6.85 -20.67
CA ASP A 261 8.14 6.12 -21.08
C ASP A 261 7.92 4.61 -20.96
N THR A 262 7.84 3.94 -22.11
CA THR A 262 7.58 2.50 -22.23
C THR A 262 8.59 1.65 -21.47
N HIS A 263 9.87 2.04 -21.44
CA HIS A 263 10.90 1.30 -20.71
C HIS A 263 10.66 1.35 -19.18
N THR A 264 10.29 2.52 -18.67
CA THR A 264 9.93 2.67 -17.25
C THR A 264 8.69 1.84 -16.89
N ILE A 265 7.66 1.83 -17.76
CA ILE A 265 6.46 1.02 -17.55
C ILE A 265 6.80 -0.47 -17.54
N ASN A 266 7.61 -0.94 -18.53
CA ASN A 266 8.03 -2.33 -18.63
C ASN A 266 8.81 -2.77 -17.37
N SER A 267 9.84 -2.00 -16.99
CA SER A 267 10.66 -2.27 -15.81
C SER A 267 9.83 -2.30 -14.53
N ALA A 268 8.90 -1.36 -14.36
CA ALA A 268 8.01 -1.33 -13.20
C ALA A 268 7.06 -2.54 -13.19
N TYR A 269 6.47 -2.89 -14.33
CA TYR A 269 5.60 -4.06 -14.42
C TYR A 269 6.34 -5.35 -14.07
N GLU A 270 7.48 -5.62 -14.71
CA GLU A 270 8.29 -6.81 -14.47
C GLU A 270 8.70 -6.93 -12.99
N TYR A 271 9.14 -5.82 -12.41
CA TYR A 271 9.55 -5.78 -11.02
C TYR A 271 8.39 -6.07 -10.07
N TYR A 272 7.26 -5.36 -10.18
CA TYR A 272 6.16 -5.51 -9.24
C TYR A 272 5.32 -6.78 -9.49
N SER A 273 5.15 -7.22 -10.74
CA SER A 273 4.43 -8.47 -11.03
C SER A 273 5.17 -9.71 -10.51
N SER A 274 6.51 -9.70 -10.54
CA SER A 274 7.32 -10.83 -10.01
C SER A 274 7.37 -10.88 -8.49
N HIS A 275 7.33 -9.72 -7.81
CA HIS A 275 7.51 -9.64 -6.36
C HIS A 275 6.21 -9.50 -5.55
N THR A 276 5.05 -9.39 -6.20
CA THR A 276 3.76 -9.36 -5.51
C THR A 276 3.23 -10.78 -5.33
N ASP A 277 2.85 -11.15 -4.12
CA ASP A 277 2.26 -12.46 -3.82
C ASP A 277 0.80 -12.56 -4.30
N PHE A 278 0.34 -13.78 -4.65
CA PHE A 278 -1.08 -13.99 -5.00
C PHE A 278 -1.99 -13.83 -3.79
N VAL A 279 -1.58 -14.35 -2.64
CA VAL A 279 -2.26 -14.14 -1.37
C VAL A 279 -1.48 -13.08 -0.59
N PRO A 280 -2.05 -11.91 -0.38
CA PRO A 280 -1.32 -10.79 0.20
C PRO A 280 -1.23 -10.90 1.74
N TYR A 281 -0.60 -11.94 2.26
CA TYR A 281 -0.37 -12.07 3.70
C TYR A 281 0.53 -10.95 4.21
N VAL A 282 0.17 -10.39 5.38
CA VAL A 282 1.08 -9.51 6.11
C VAL A 282 2.32 -10.30 6.50
N ASN A 283 3.49 -9.82 6.07
CA ASN A 283 4.78 -10.41 6.42
C ASN A 283 5.14 -10.08 7.88
N LEU A 284 4.76 -10.97 8.79
CA LEU A 284 5.01 -10.77 10.23
C LEU A 284 6.50 -10.72 10.58
N LYS A 285 7.39 -11.37 9.81
CA LYS A 285 8.84 -11.22 9.98
C LYS A 285 9.29 -9.81 9.63
N GLY A 286 8.77 -9.27 8.54
CA GLY A 286 9.03 -7.89 8.14
C GLY A 286 8.47 -6.86 9.13
N VAL A 287 7.31 -7.13 9.72
CA VAL A 287 6.78 -6.33 10.83
C VAL A 287 7.72 -6.38 12.04
N LYS A 288 8.20 -7.59 12.40
CA LYS A 288 9.15 -7.74 13.51
C LYS A 288 10.45 -6.96 13.27
N PHE A 289 11.02 -7.04 12.08
CA PHE A 289 12.21 -6.27 11.73
C PHE A 289 12.02 -4.76 11.96
N ILE A 290 10.85 -4.23 11.58
CA ILE A 290 10.53 -2.81 11.76
C ILE A 290 10.33 -2.48 13.25
N LEU A 291 9.63 -3.36 14.00
CA LEU A 291 9.45 -3.21 15.46
C LEU A 291 10.80 -3.18 16.19
N ASP A 292 11.72 -4.09 15.84
CA ASP A 292 13.05 -4.16 16.44
C ASP A 292 13.84 -2.85 16.17
N GLY A 293 13.83 -2.36 14.92
CA GLY A 293 14.51 -1.12 14.58
C GLY A 293 13.92 0.12 15.24
N ILE A 294 12.59 0.22 15.32
CA ILE A 294 11.94 1.32 16.07
C ILE A 294 12.24 1.17 17.56
N GLY A 295 12.32 -0.05 18.07
CA GLY A 295 12.60 -0.39 19.48
C GLY A 295 13.98 0.04 19.94
N GLU A 296 14.95 0.24 19.05
CA GLU A 296 16.26 0.78 19.41
C GLU A 296 16.13 2.18 20.06
N ASN A 297 15.19 2.99 19.55
CA ASN A 297 14.97 4.38 19.99
C ASN A 297 13.64 4.59 20.73
N ASN A 298 12.75 3.59 20.75
CA ASN A 298 11.45 3.66 21.44
C ASN A 298 11.16 2.34 22.17
N PRO A 299 11.43 2.25 23.50
CA PRO A 299 11.22 1.00 24.25
C PRO A 299 9.80 0.43 24.19
N LYS A 300 8.77 1.26 23.99
CA LYS A 300 7.38 0.77 23.85
C LYS A 300 7.21 -0.16 22.63
N ALA A 301 8.00 0.01 21.58
CA ALA A 301 7.92 -0.87 20.41
C ALA A 301 8.38 -2.30 20.73
N LYS A 302 9.28 -2.49 21.73
CA LYS A 302 9.76 -3.81 22.14
C LYS A 302 8.69 -4.68 22.81
N SER A 303 7.64 -4.07 23.36
CA SER A 303 6.53 -4.81 24.00
C SER A 303 5.47 -5.26 23.00
N LEU A 304 5.50 -4.75 21.76
CA LEU A 304 4.55 -5.11 20.71
C LEU A 304 4.98 -6.40 20.01
N LYS A 305 3.99 -7.23 19.69
CA LYS A 305 4.17 -8.43 18.87
C LYS A 305 3.79 -8.10 17.41
N PRO A 306 4.37 -8.81 16.42
CA PRO A 306 3.97 -8.62 15.02
C PRO A 306 2.45 -8.80 14.79
N GLU A 307 1.80 -9.68 15.57
CA GLU A 307 0.37 -9.97 15.51
C GLU A 307 -0.50 -8.82 16.07
N ASP A 308 0.06 -7.90 16.85
CA ASP A 308 -0.64 -6.69 17.26
C ASP A 308 -0.81 -5.72 16.08
N ILE A 309 0.07 -5.82 15.10
CA ILE A 309 0.17 -4.94 13.92
C ILE A 309 -0.45 -5.57 12.68
N GLY A 310 -0.32 -6.89 12.50
CA GLY A 310 -0.79 -7.60 11.31
C GLY A 310 -1.80 -8.70 11.63
N ASP A 311 -2.98 -8.65 10.99
CA ASP A 311 -4.04 -9.66 11.10
C ASP A 311 -4.22 -10.37 9.76
N ASN A 312 -3.85 -11.64 9.71
CA ASN A 312 -4.01 -12.51 8.54
C ASN A 312 -5.26 -13.41 8.61
N SER A 313 -6.14 -13.24 9.59
CA SER A 313 -7.25 -14.16 9.85
C SER A 313 -8.20 -14.30 8.65
N ILE A 314 -8.61 -13.18 8.07
CA ILE A 314 -9.53 -13.17 6.92
C ILE A 314 -8.89 -13.81 5.68
N LEU A 315 -7.61 -13.54 5.42
CA LEU A 315 -6.89 -14.14 4.29
C LEU A 315 -6.75 -15.66 4.45
N LYS A 316 -6.47 -16.15 5.66
CA LYS A 316 -6.44 -17.59 5.96
C LYS A 316 -7.80 -18.26 5.72
N GLU A 317 -8.90 -17.61 6.11
CA GLU A 317 -10.26 -18.11 5.84
C GLU A 317 -10.56 -18.16 4.34
N ILE A 318 -10.18 -17.12 3.59
CA ILE A 318 -10.34 -17.08 2.14
C ILE A 318 -9.53 -18.19 1.47
N GLU A 319 -8.29 -18.42 1.89
CA GLU A 319 -7.45 -19.48 1.34
C GLU A 319 -8.02 -20.87 1.67
N ALA A 320 -8.40 -21.10 2.93
CA ALA A 320 -9.01 -22.36 3.39
C ALA A 320 -10.32 -22.69 2.67
N SER A 321 -11.05 -21.68 2.18
CA SER A 321 -12.28 -21.88 1.38
C SER A 321 -12.01 -22.43 -0.04
N GLY A 322 -10.75 -22.55 -0.47
CA GLY A 322 -10.36 -22.96 -1.81
C GLY A 322 -10.44 -21.83 -2.86
N PHE A 323 -10.87 -20.62 -2.47
CA PHE A 323 -11.02 -19.48 -3.37
C PHE A 323 -9.73 -19.13 -4.12
N VAL A 324 -8.61 -19.08 -3.40
CA VAL A 324 -7.31 -18.75 -4.01
C VAL A 324 -6.95 -19.75 -5.10
N LYS A 325 -7.09 -21.07 -4.80
CA LYS A 325 -6.80 -22.14 -5.76
C LYS A 325 -7.68 -22.02 -7.01
N GLN A 326 -8.94 -21.66 -6.86
CA GLN A 326 -9.87 -21.45 -7.98
C GLN A 326 -9.40 -20.28 -8.86
N ILE A 327 -8.96 -19.14 -8.27
CA ILE A 327 -8.57 -17.94 -9.00
C ILE A 327 -7.20 -18.10 -9.67
N THR A 328 -6.25 -18.76 -9.02
CA THR A 328 -4.87 -18.92 -9.52
C THR A 328 -4.66 -20.17 -10.39
N GLY A 329 -5.67 -21.03 -10.51
CA GLY A 329 -5.55 -22.31 -11.21
C GLY A 329 -4.61 -23.29 -10.49
N GLY A 330 -4.43 -23.14 -9.16
CA GLY A 330 -3.57 -24.00 -8.34
C GLY A 330 -2.07 -23.65 -8.38
N ARG A 331 -1.74 -22.46 -8.86
CA ARG A 331 -0.37 -21.90 -8.86
C ARG A 331 0.07 -21.45 -7.49
#